data_49cd7d1e1bd4d7d19ff77980a7c1b72f
#
_entry.id   49cd7d1e1bd4d7d19ff77980a7c1b72f
#
_cell.length_a   1.000
_cell.length_b   1.000
_cell.length_c   1.000
_cell.angle_alpha   90.00
_cell.angle_beta   90.00
_cell.angle_gamma   90.00
#
_symmetry.space_group_name_H-M   'P 1'
#
loop_
_entity.id
_entity.type
_entity.pdbx_description
1 polymer ?
#
loop_
_entity_poly.entity_id
_entity_poly.type
_entity_poly.pdbx_seq_one_letter_code
_entity_poly.pdbx_strand_id
1 'polypeptide(L)'
;MNDGGILVIKLGALGDFVLAMGPFAAIRAHHTNVRITLLTTQPFAELARRSNHFDDIWIDQRTSRWNLLKRLRLCRCLRAGHFTRVYDLQTSGRSSNYYRCFKPPRPEWSGIAKGCSHPHTNPARDLMHTKERQREQLVMAGIEIVPGTDLSWLDGDIATLVPEGAYALLVPGGSAHRTEKRWPAKFFGELAQSLFEAGYTPLLLGKEAEQDVIAKIVALAPAARNLCGRTDFAQIAALARGAVAAIGNDTGPMHLIAATGCPTTVLFSDDSDPDLTAPVGQAVTILRRPHLGDLPVAEVRGSLTLFQS
;
A
#
# COMPACT_ATOMS: atom_id res chain seq x y z
N MET A 1 -36.27 -9.79 -5.60
CA MET A 1 -34.79 -9.75 -5.84
C MET A 1 -34.15 -9.07 -4.66
N ASN A 2 -33.12 -9.68 -4.08
CA ASN A 2 -32.49 -9.13 -2.87
C ASN A 2 -31.59 -7.94 -3.32
N ASP A 3 -32.10 -6.72 -3.25
CA ASP A 3 -31.39 -5.48 -3.63
C ASP A 3 -30.32 -5.06 -2.60
N GLY A 4 -29.73 -6.03 -1.90
CA GLY A 4 -28.71 -5.75 -0.90
C GLY A 4 -27.33 -5.54 -1.51
N GLY A 5 -26.60 -4.54 -1.02
CA GLY A 5 -25.25 -4.18 -1.49
C GLY A 5 -24.16 -5.17 -1.05
N ILE A 6 -22.96 -4.95 -1.58
CA ILE A 6 -21.72 -5.60 -1.18
C ILE A 6 -20.90 -4.65 -0.31
N LEU A 7 -20.34 -5.15 0.78
CA LEU A 7 -19.36 -4.41 1.59
C LEU A 7 -17.97 -4.98 1.42
N VAL A 8 -17.02 -4.15 1.09
CA VAL A 8 -15.58 -4.49 1.12
C VAL A 8 -14.92 -3.76 2.29
N ILE A 9 -14.07 -4.44 3.05
CA ILE A 9 -13.37 -3.84 4.20
C ILE A 9 -11.87 -3.88 3.96
N LYS A 10 -11.25 -2.72 3.80
CA LYS A 10 -9.78 -2.55 3.73
C LYS A 10 -9.37 -1.23 4.36
N LEU A 11 -8.74 -1.30 5.53
CA LEU A 11 -8.46 -0.12 6.36
C LEU A 11 -7.03 0.43 6.18
N GLY A 12 -6.20 -0.24 5.40
CA GLY A 12 -4.77 0.06 5.18
C GLY A 12 -3.89 -1.06 5.76
N ALA A 13 -2.49 -0.98 5.82
CA ALA A 13 -1.75 0.23 5.43
C ALA A 13 -1.72 0.45 3.90
N LEU A 14 -0.92 1.45 3.42
CA LEU A 14 -0.86 1.77 1.98
C LEU A 14 -0.40 0.58 1.14
N GLY A 15 0.67 -0.12 1.53
CA GLY A 15 1.16 -1.30 0.82
C GLY A 15 0.07 -2.37 0.69
N ASP A 16 -0.59 -2.73 1.79
CA ASP A 16 -1.71 -3.67 1.79
C ASP A 16 -2.91 -3.19 0.95
N PHE A 17 -3.12 -1.87 0.86
CA PHE A 17 -4.17 -1.28 0.06
C PHE A 17 -3.87 -1.39 -1.43
N VAL A 18 -2.62 -1.15 -1.83
CA VAL A 18 -2.13 -1.34 -3.21
C VAL A 18 -2.23 -2.80 -3.63
N LEU A 19 -1.80 -3.73 -2.77
CA LEU A 19 -1.92 -5.17 -3.03
C LEU A 19 -3.37 -5.66 -3.13
N ALA A 20 -4.34 -4.88 -2.60
CA ALA A 20 -5.76 -5.19 -2.70
C ALA A 20 -6.42 -4.67 -3.99
N MET A 21 -5.73 -3.93 -4.86
CA MET A 21 -6.33 -3.38 -6.09
C MET A 21 -6.81 -4.46 -7.04
N GLY A 22 -6.03 -5.54 -7.25
CA GLY A 22 -6.48 -6.70 -8.02
C GLY A 22 -7.74 -7.37 -7.41
N PRO A 23 -7.75 -7.71 -6.12
CA PRO A 23 -8.95 -8.14 -5.41
C PRO A 23 -10.15 -7.19 -5.53
N PHE A 24 -9.96 -5.87 -5.47
CA PHE A 24 -11.06 -4.91 -5.67
C PHE A 24 -11.63 -4.99 -7.09
N ALA A 25 -10.78 -5.07 -8.11
CA ALA A 25 -11.19 -5.25 -9.50
C ALA A 25 -11.95 -6.58 -9.69
N ALA A 26 -11.48 -7.67 -9.06
CA ALA A 26 -12.13 -8.97 -9.10
C ALA A 26 -13.56 -8.94 -8.49
N ILE A 27 -13.70 -8.29 -7.32
CA ILE A 27 -15.01 -8.13 -6.67
C ILE A 27 -15.95 -7.30 -7.55
N ARG A 28 -15.46 -6.19 -8.14
CA ARG A 28 -16.26 -5.35 -9.06
C ARG A 28 -16.70 -6.15 -10.29
N ALA A 29 -15.80 -6.90 -10.91
CA ALA A 29 -16.11 -7.71 -12.09
C ALA A 29 -17.12 -8.83 -11.79
N HIS A 30 -17.05 -9.42 -10.60
CA HIS A 30 -17.99 -10.48 -10.16
C HIS A 30 -19.39 -9.92 -9.84
N HIS A 31 -19.48 -8.68 -9.36
CA HIS A 31 -20.72 -8.03 -8.93
C HIS A 31 -21.07 -6.83 -9.84
N THR A 32 -21.27 -7.07 -11.14
CA THR A 32 -21.42 -6.03 -12.18
C THR A 32 -22.60 -5.06 -11.95
N ASN A 33 -23.71 -5.54 -11.40
CA ASN A 33 -24.95 -4.77 -11.25
C ASN A 33 -25.35 -4.58 -9.77
N VAL A 34 -24.38 -4.67 -8.88
CA VAL A 34 -24.63 -4.55 -7.43
C VAL A 34 -23.83 -3.37 -6.88
N ARG A 35 -24.46 -2.59 -5.98
CA ARG A 35 -23.79 -1.51 -5.29
C ARG A 35 -22.70 -2.04 -4.37
N ILE A 36 -21.46 -1.57 -4.53
CA ILE A 36 -20.30 -1.95 -3.74
C ILE A 36 -19.86 -0.77 -2.89
N THR A 37 -19.86 -0.95 -1.59
CA THR A 37 -19.37 0.02 -0.61
C THR A 37 -18.00 -0.42 -0.07
N LEU A 38 -17.02 0.47 -0.06
CA LEU A 38 -15.76 0.23 0.65
C LEU A 38 -15.79 0.90 2.02
N LEU A 39 -15.52 0.13 3.07
CA LEU A 39 -15.17 0.66 4.39
C LEU A 39 -13.64 0.76 4.49
N THR A 40 -13.14 2.00 4.54
CA THR A 40 -11.71 2.29 4.61
C THR A 40 -11.40 3.40 5.62
N THR A 41 -10.16 3.89 5.67
CA THR A 41 -9.78 5.06 6.46
C THR A 41 -9.54 6.29 5.58
N GLN A 42 -9.63 7.48 6.17
CA GLN A 42 -9.57 8.76 5.43
C GLN A 42 -8.39 8.88 4.44
N PRO A 43 -7.15 8.44 4.76
CA PRO A 43 -6.03 8.54 3.83
C PRO A 43 -6.21 7.82 2.50
N PHE A 44 -7.04 6.76 2.46
CA PHE A 44 -7.23 5.94 1.25
C PHE A 44 -8.52 6.26 0.50
N ALA A 45 -9.34 7.18 1.02
CA ALA A 45 -10.65 7.49 0.45
C ALA A 45 -10.55 8.01 -0.99
N GLU A 46 -9.61 8.88 -1.26
CA GLU A 46 -9.42 9.45 -2.60
C GLU A 46 -8.88 8.41 -3.60
N LEU A 47 -7.89 7.64 -3.20
CA LEU A 47 -7.36 6.52 -4.00
C LEU A 47 -8.47 5.52 -4.36
N ALA A 48 -9.35 5.21 -3.40
CA ALA A 48 -10.49 4.33 -3.61
C ALA A 48 -11.53 4.91 -4.59
N ARG A 49 -11.86 6.21 -4.47
CA ARG A 49 -12.81 6.87 -5.41
C ARG A 49 -12.29 6.84 -6.83
N ARG A 50 -11.02 7.15 -7.03
CA ARG A 50 -10.38 7.20 -8.35
C ARG A 50 -10.25 5.82 -9.02
N SER A 51 -10.27 4.74 -8.23
CA SER A 51 -10.18 3.37 -8.77
C SER A 51 -11.45 2.92 -9.54
N ASN A 52 -12.57 3.58 -9.34
CA ASN A 52 -13.88 3.22 -9.91
C ASN A 52 -14.37 1.79 -9.56
N HIS A 53 -13.78 1.16 -8.54
CA HIS A 53 -14.21 -0.16 -8.09
C HIS A 53 -15.38 -0.11 -7.10
N PHE A 54 -15.71 1.07 -6.57
CA PHE A 54 -16.68 1.27 -5.50
C PHE A 54 -17.68 2.36 -5.84
N ASP A 55 -18.95 2.15 -5.48
CA ASP A 55 -19.99 3.15 -5.63
C ASP A 55 -20.02 4.09 -4.42
N ASP A 56 -19.66 3.58 -3.22
CA ASP A 56 -19.60 4.35 -1.99
C ASP A 56 -18.29 4.10 -1.24
N ILE A 57 -17.81 5.17 -0.58
CA ILE A 57 -16.67 5.10 0.34
C ILE A 57 -17.11 5.53 1.74
N TRP A 58 -17.07 4.60 2.68
CA TRP A 58 -17.34 4.85 4.09
C TRP A 58 -16.05 4.91 4.89
N ILE A 59 -16.00 5.82 5.87
CA ILE A 59 -14.79 6.07 6.64
C ILE A 59 -14.89 5.48 8.04
N ASP A 60 -14.00 4.52 8.33
CA ASP A 60 -13.70 4.11 9.70
C ASP A 60 -12.69 5.09 10.31
N GLN A 61 -13.11 5.86 11.30
CA GLN A 61 -12.25 6.81 12.01
C GLN A 61 -11.19 6.13 12.90
N ARG A 62 -11.07 4.79 12.88
CA ARG A 62 -10.19 3.99 13.75
C ARG A 62 -10.23 4.43 15.22
N THR A 63 -11.40 4.78 15.72
CA THR A 63 -11.55 5.21 17.10
C THR A 63 -11.10 4.13 18.09
N SER A 64 -10.59 4.56 19.23
CA SER A 64 -10.22 3.66 20.32
C SER A 64 -11.38 2.72 20.66
N ARG A 65 -11.03 1.47 21.02
CA ARG A 65 -12.02 0.46 21.47
C ARG A 65 -12.90 0.93 22.65
N TRP A 66 -12.44 1.93 23.37
CA TRP A 66 -13.16 2.53 24.51
C TRP A 66 -14.23 3.56 24.09
N ASN A 67 -14.22 4.05 22.85
CA ASN A 67 -15.22 5.00 22.36
C ASN A 67 -16.48 4.25 21.87
N LEU A 68 -17.31 3.84 22.84
CA LEU A 68 -18.51 3.05 22.59
C LEU A 68 -19.51 3.75 21.67
N LEU A 69 -19.67 5.09 21.81
CA LEU A 69 -20.63 5.86 20.99
C LEU A 69 -20.26 5.82 19.51
N LYS A 70 -19.00 6.05 19.16
CA LYS A 70 -18.54 5.99 17.78
C LYS A 70 -18.62 4.57 17.21
N ARG A 71 -18.34 3.55 18.05
CA ARG A 71 -18.48 2.14 17.66
C ARG A 71 -19.95 1.80 17.40
N LEU A 72 -20.87 2.22 18.25
CA LEU A 72 -22.31 2.01 18.06
C LEU A 72 -22.81 2.70 16.79
N ARG A 73 -22.31 3.93 16.51
CA ARG A 73 -22.65 4.65 15.26
C ARG A 73 -22.19 3.86 14.04
N LEU A 74 -20.95 3.37 14.01
CA LEU A 74 -20.45 2.54 12.91
C LEU A 74 -21.30 1.25 12.75
N CYS A 75 -21.63 0.55 13.85
CA CYS A 75 -22.48 -0.63 13.79
C CYS A 75 -23.90 -0.32 13.26
N ARG A 76 -24.46 0.86 13.58
CA ARG A 76 -25.75 1.30 13.01
C ARG A 76 -25.63 1.54 11.51
N CYS A 77 -24.57 2.21 11.06
CA CYS A 77 -24.32 2.43 9.62
C CYS A 77 -24.18 1.11 8.89
N LEU A 78 -23.38 0.15 9.43
CA LEU A 78 -23.19 -1.16 8.82
C LEU A 78 -24.51 -1.94 8.67
N ARG A 79 -25.42 -1.86 9.67
CA ARG A 79 -26.75 -2.49 9.58
C ARG A 79 -27.65 -1.81 8.55
N ALA A 80 -27.61 -0.46 8.50
CA ALA A 80 -28.43 0.32 7.59
C ALA A 80 -28.02 0.18 6.13
N GLY A 81 -26.80 -0.34 5.85
CA GLY A 81 -26.32 -0.58 4.49
C GLY A 81 -26.96 -1.77 3.77
N HIS A 82 -27.79 -2.58 4.47
CA HIS A 82 -28.50 -3.74 3.89
C HIS A 82 -27.61 -4.65 3.01
N PHE A 83 -26.39 -4.93 3.49
CA PHE A 83 -25.42 -5.74 2.75
C PHE A 83 -25.85 -7.23 2.73
N THR A 84 -25.76 -7.85 1.56
CA THR A 84 -25.96 -9.30 1.39
C THR A 84 -24.66 -10.07 1.52
N ARG A 85 -23.53 -9.46 1.15
CA ARG A 85 -22.21 -10.08 1.25
C ARG A 85 -21.16 -9.08 1.70
N VAL A 86 -20.18 -9.57 2.46
CA VAL A 86 -19.03 -8.79 2.97
C VAL A 86 -17.72 -9.51 2.59
N TYR A 87 -16.78 -8.78 2.02
CA TYR A 87 -15.40 -9.20 1.79
C TYR A 87 -14.48 -8.47 2.76
N ASP A 88 -14.08 -9.13 3.85
CA ASP A 88 -13.12 -8.59 4.82
C ASP A 88 -11.68 -8.86 4.34
N LEU A 89 -11.16 -7.99 3.46
CA LEU A 89 -9.77 -8.06 2.97
C LEU A 89 -8.76 -7.47 3.96
N GLN A 90 -9.22 -6.87 5.05
CA GLN A 90 -8.36 -6.42 6.14
C GLN A 90 -7.93 -7.57 7.04
N THR A 91 -8.80 -8.55 7.24
CA THR A 91 -8.55 -9.77 8.04
C THR A 91 -7.79 -9.51 9.34
N SER A 92 -8.26 -8.56 10.12
CA SER A 92 -7.71 -8.18 11.41
C SER A 92 -8.73 -8.43 12.53
N GLY A 93 -8.27 -8.47 13.78
CA GLY A 93 -9.17 -8.54 14.92
C GLY A 93 -10.18 -7.40 14.98
N ARG A 94 -9.84 -6.20 14.46
CA ARG A 94 -10.76 -5.07 14.35
C ARG A 94 -11.86 -5.35 13.32
N SER A 95 -11.49 -5.69 12.08
CA SER A 95 -12.45 -5.91 11.00
C SER A 95 -13.34 -7.13 11.26
N SER A 96 -12.79 -8.22 11.79
CA SER A 96 -13.56 -9.40 12.19
C SER A 96 -14.62 -9.10 13.26
N ASN A 97 -14.36 -8.11 14.13
CA ASN A 97 -15.37 -7.68 15.12
C ASN A 97 -16.56 -6.96 14.49
N TYR A 98 -16.45 -6.43 13.26
CA TYR A 98 -17.61 -5.84 12.57
C TYR A 98 -18.65 -6.88 12.18
N TYR A 99 -18.28 -8.16 12.02
CA TYR A 99 -19.22 -9.25 11.84
C TYR A 99 -20.29 -9.29 12.95
N ARG A 100 -19.91 -8.94 14.19
CA ARG A 100 -20.82 -8.89 15.34
C ARG A 100 -21.77 -7.68 15.30
N CYS A 101 -21.53 -6.70 14.46
CA CYS A 101 -22.44 -5.58 14.28
C CYS A 101 -23.75 -6.01 13.57
N PHE A 102 -23.72 -7.06 12.75
CA PHE A 102 -24.88 -7.57 12.03
C PHE A 102 -25.71 -8.49 12.91
N LYS A 103 -27.04 -8.33 12.84
CA LYS A 103 -28.02 -9.24 13.46
C LYS A 103 -28.34 -10.39 12.49
N PRO A 104 -28.78 -11.56 12.97
CA PRO A 104 -29.32 -12.59 12.09
C PRO A 104 -30.59 -12.12 11.34
N PRO A 105 -30.78 -12.53 10.08
CA PRO A 105 -29.81 -13.21 9.24
C PRO A 105 -28.63 -12.28 8.90
N ARG A 106 -27.40 -12.74 9.10
CA ARG A 106 -26.21 -11.96 8.78
C ARG A 106 -25.91 -12.04 7.28
N PRO A 107 -25.22 -11.02 6.71
CA PRO A 107 -24.69 -11.13 5.36
C PRO A 107 -23.71 -12.31 5.26
N GLU A 108 -23.57 -12.88 4.08
CA GLU A 108 -22.45 -13.76 3.79
C GLU A 108 -21.14 -13.02 4.06
N TRP A 109 -20.17 -13.71 4.61
CA TRP A 109 -18.92 -13.06 5.03
C TRP A 109 -17.70 -13.87 4.63
N SER A 110 -16.87 -13.31 3.76
CA SER A 110 -15.54 -13.84 3.43
C SER A 110 -14.49 -13.17 4.31
N GLY A 111 -13.71 -13.96 5.03
CA GLY A 111 -12.65 -13.47 5.93
C GLY A 111 -12.30 -14.45 7.03
N ILE A 112 -11.87 -13.92 8.18
CA ILE A 112 -11.44 -14.75 9.35
C ILE A 112 -12.34 -14.58 10.57
N ALA A 113 -13.51 -13.96 10.43
CA ALA A 113 -14.44 -13.81 11.55
C ALA A 113 -14.98 -15.18 11.98
N LYS A 114 -14.96 -15.48 13.29
CA LYS A 114 -15.45 -16.76 13.81
C LYS A 114 -16.93 -16.96 13.47
N GLY A 115 -17.23 -18.06 12.78
CA GLY A 115 -18.59 -18.43 12.37
C GLY A 115 -19.09 -17.69 11.13
N CYS A 116 -18.21 -17.09 10.33
CA CYS A 116 -18.56 -16.53 9.03
C CYS A 116 -18.84 -17.65 8.00
N SER A 117 -19.58 -17.31 6.93
CA SER A 117 -20.03 -18.27 5.92
C SER A 117 -18.93 -18.74 4.96
N HIS A 118 -17.94 -17.89 4.67
CA HIS A 118 -16.82 -18.18 3.79
C HIS A 118 -15.50 -17.91 4.54
N PRO A 119 -15.14 -18.79 5.50
CA PRO A 119 -13.92 -18.59 6.27
C PRO A 119 -12.68 -18.89 5.43
N HIS A 120 -11.66 -18.07 5.55
CA HIS A 120 -10.34 -18.38 5.01
C HIS A 120 -9.63 -19.35 5.95
N THR A 121 -9.78 -20.65 5.69
CA THR A 121 -9.40 -21.74 6.61
C THR A 121 -8.02 -22.35 6.34
N ASN A 122 -7.25 -21.85 5.35
CA ASN A 122 -5.92 -22.36 5.07
C ASN A 122 -5.02 -22.22 6.32
N PRO A 123 -4.49 -23.32 6.88
CA PRO A 123 -3.62 -23.25 8.06
C PRO A 123 -2.28 -22.54 7.77
N ALA A 124 -1.83 -22.52 6.52
CA ALA A 124 -0.63 -21.82 6.10
C ALA A 124 -0.88 -20.34 5.74
N ARG A 125 -2.12 -19.86 5.92
CA ARG A 125 -2.54 -18.50 5.55
C ARG A 125 -1.58 -17.39 6.02
N ASP A 126 -1.10 -17.48 7.24
CA ASP A 126 -0.25 -16.44 7.83
C ASP A 126 1.22 -16.51 7.37
N LEU A 127 1.58 -17.57 6.62
CA LEU A 127 2.86 -17.74 5.94
C LEU A 127 2.80 -17.36 4.45
N MET A 128 1.62 -16.98 3.95
CA MET A 128 1.44 -16.59 2.55
C MET A 128 1.71 -15.11 2.34
N HIS A 129 2.25 -14.77 1.19
CA HIS A 129 2.31 -13.38 0.75
C HIS A 129 0.92 -12.75 0.73
N THR A 130 0.79 -11.49 1.15
CA THR A 130 -0.50 -10.78 1.27
C THR A 130 -1.33 -10.84 -0.02
N LYS A 131 -0.70 -10.74 -1.19
CA LYS A 131 -1.38 -10.86 -2.50
C LYS A 131 -2.03 -12.22 -2.68
N GLU A 132 -1.26 -13.30 -2.43
CA GLU A 132 -1.76 -14.69 -2.60
C GLU A 132 -2.82 -15.03 -1.54
N ARG A 133 -2.65 -14.57 -0.33
CA ARG A 133 -3.64 -14.70 0.75
C ARG A 133 -4.97 -14.07 0.39
N GLN A 134 -4.98 -12.88 -0.21
CA GLN A 134 -6.21 -12.21 -0.65
C GLN A 134 -6.82 -12.91 -1.87
N ARG A 135 -5.99 -13.37 -2.82
CA ARG A 135 -6.45 -14.16 -3.98
C ARG A 135 -7.15 -15.44 -3.51
N GLU A 136 -6.51 -16.23 -2.66
CA GLU A 136 -7.07 -17.48 -2.15
C GLU A 136 -8.37 -17.25 -1.37
N GLN A 137 -8.43 -16.21 -0.54
CA GLN A 137 -9.65 -15.84 0.16
C GLN A 137 -10.82 -15.57 -0.79
N LEU A 138 -10.58 -14.89 -1.92
CA LEU A 138 -11.61 -14.61 -2.93
C LEU A 138 -12.00 -15.88 -3.69
N VAL A 139 -11.07 -16.77 -4.03
CA VAL A 139 -11.35 -18.06 -4.65
C VAL A 139 -12.26 -18.90 -3.74
N MET A 140 -11.96 -18.98 -2.43
CA MET A 140 -12.80 -19.65 -1.44
C MET A 140 -14.20 -19.03 -1.29
N ALA A 141 -14.36 -17.77 -1.71
CA ALA A 141 -15.64 -17.06 -1.72
C ALA A 141 -16.33 -17.08 -3.11
N GLY A 142 -15.83 -17.88 -4.07
CA GLY A 142 -16.43 -18.09 -5.39
C GLY A 142 -15.97 -17.08 -6.45
N ILE A 143 -14.89 -16.33 -6.24
CA ILE A 143 -14.28 -15.44 -7.23
C ILE A 143 -12.96 -16.06 -7.69
N GLU A 144 -12.98 -16.79 -8.80
CA GLU A 144 -11.83 -17.58 -9.26
C GLU A 144 -10.74 -16.73 -9.91
N ILE A 145 -11.13 -15.68 -10.65
CA ILE A 145 -10.18 -14.84 -11.41
C ILE A 145 -9.89 -13.57 -10.63
N VAL A 146 -8.67 -13.42 -10.14
CA VAL A 146 -8.18 -12.24 -9.46
C VAL A 146 -7.02 -11.65 -10.26
N PRO A 147 -7.20 -10.50 -10.92
CA PRO A 147 -6.15 -9.87 -11.72
C PRO A 147 -5.01 -9.34 -10.86
N GLY A 148 -3.90 -8.98 -11.51
CA GLY A 148 -2.83 -8.23 -10.89
C GLY A 148 -3.26 -6.80 -10.52
N THR A 149 -2.40 -6.11 -9.77
CA THR A 149 -2.59 -4.70 -9.48
C THR A 149 -2.44 -3.88 -10.77
N ASP A 150 -3.46 -3.11 -11.12
CA ASP A 150 -3.43 -2.12 -12.20
C ASP A 150 -3.61 -0.72 -11.57
N LEU A 151 -2.65 0.17 -11.85
CA LEU A 151 -2.65 1.57 -11.45
C LEU A 151 -2.53 2.52 -12.66
N SER A 152 -2.77 2.05 -13.89
CA SER A 152 -2.67 2.86 -15.11
C SER A 152 -3.59 4.10 -15.08
N TRP A 153 -4.73 3.99 -14.40
CA TRP A 153 -5.71 5.04 -14.18
C TRP A 153 -5.30 6.10 -13.14
N LEU A 154 -4.30 5.80 -12.31
CA LEU A 154 -3.89 6.69 -11.21
C LEU A 154 -2.82 7.67 -11.73
N ASP A 155 -3.25 8.84 -12.15
CA ASP A 155 -2.38 9.89 -12.66
C ASP A 155 -2.54 11.21 -11.90
N GLY A 156 -1.50 12.04 -11.85
CA GLY A 156 -1.47 13.31 -11.14
C GLY A 156 -0.64 14.36 -11.87
N ASP A 157 -0.98 15.62 -11.70
CA ASP A 157 -0.19 16.72 -12.23
C ASP A 157 1.16 16.82 -11.47
N ILE A 158 2.25 16.62 -12.19
CA ILE A 158 3.62 16.68 -11.70
C ILE A 158 4.46 17.75 -12.40
N ALA A 159 3.88 18.63 -13.20
CA ALA A 159 4.61 19.62 -14.02
C ALA A 159 5.58 20.48 -13.19
N THR A 160 5.22 20.82 -11.95
CA THR A 160 6.09 21.61 -11.04
C THR A 160 7.05 20.76 -10.20
N LEU A 161 6.92 19.44 -10.23
CA LEU A 161 7.68 18.50 -9.40
C LEU A 161 8.83 17.86 -10.18
N VAL A 162 8.64 17.64 -11.48
CA VAL A 162 9.63 16.99 -12.36
C VAL A 162 10.80 17.93 -12.60
N PRO A 163 12.07 17.46 -12.48
CA PRO A 163 13.25 18.22 -12.88
C PRO A 163 13.40 18.21 -14.41
N GLU A 164 14.26 19.05 -14.92
CA GLU A 164 14.81 18.87 -16.27
C GLU A 164 15.70 17.63 -16.29
N GLY A 165 15.53 16.76 -17.28
CA GLY A 165 16.31 15.53 -17.44
C GLY A 165 15.80 14.33 -16.63
N ALA A 166 16.62 13.29 -16.58
CA ALA A 166 16.29 12.03 -15.92
C ALA A 166 16.38 12.15 -14.39
N TYR A 167 15.54 11.40 -13.69
CA TYR A 167 15.49 11.44 -12.23
C TYR A 167 15.24 10.07 -11.60
N ALA A 168 15.66 9.91 -10.35
CA ALA A 168 15.40 8.72 -9.54
C ALA A 168 14.64 9.11 -8.26
N LEU A 169 13.79 8.21 -7.76
CA LEU A 169 13.03 8.41 -6.53
C LEU A 169 13.75 7.78 -5.35
N LEU A 170 13.89 8.52 -4.27
CA LEU A 170 14.39 8.03 -2.99
C LEU A 170 13.31 8.13 -1.91
N VAL A 171 13.03 7.02 -1.24
CA VAL A 171 11.99 6.92 -0.19
C VAL A 171 12.64 6.53 1.14
N PRO A 172 13.27 7.48 1.85
CA PRO A 172 14.02 7.21 3.07
C PRO A 172 13.14 7.02 4.30
N GLY A 173 11.85 7.28 4.17
CA GLY A 173 10.88 7.17 5.25
C GLY A 173 10.66 5.73 5.74
N GLY A 174 9.94 5.61 6.84
CA GLY A 174 9.56 4.34 7.43
C GLY A 174 8.68 4.54 8.65
N SER A 175 8.17 3.45 9.23
CA SER A 175 7.38 3.49 10.46
C SER A 175 8.13 4.26 11.57
N ALA A 176 7.47 5.25 12.19
CA ALA A 176 8.06 6.06 13.26
C ALA A 176 8.52 5.22 14.48
N HIS A 177 7.86 4.07 14.69
CA HIS A 177 8.13 3.19 15.83
C HIS A 177 9.13 2.06 15.52
N ARG A 178 9.71 2.03 14.30
CA ARG A 178 10.62 0.98 13.83
C ARG A 178 11.79 1.62 13.10
N THR A 179 12.68 2.24 13.87
CA THR A 179 13.87 2.92 13.35
C THR A 179 14.85 1.96 12.69
N GLU A 180 14.86 0.70 13.15
CA GLU A 180 15.69 -0.40 12.66
C GLU A 180 15.35 -0.79 11.19
N LYS A 181 14.14 -0.47 10.75
CA LYS A 181 13.70 -0.63 9.34
C LYS A 181 14.20 0.47 8.40
N ARG A 182 15.05 1.35 8.85
CA ARG A 182 15.49 2.49 8.05
C ARG A 182 16.96 2.37 7.70
N TRP A 183 17.23 2.41 6.42
CA TRP A 183 18.58 2.63 5.94
C TRP A 183 19.06 4.02 6.39
N PRO A 184 20.31 4.16 6.86
CA PRO A 184 20.78 5.41 7.42
C PRO A 184 20.67 6.60 6.46
N ALA A 185 20.28 7.77 6.98
CA ALA A 185 20.18 9.00 6.18
C ALA A 185 21.52 9.34 5.50
N LYS A 186 22.67 9.05 6.14
CA LYS A 186 24.00 9.22 5.56
C LYS A 186 24.14 8.40 4.27
N PHE A 187 23.69 7.15 4.26
CA PHE A 187 23.81 6.26 3.10
C PHE A 187 22.86 6.68 1.96
N PHE A 188 21.65 7.16 2.29
CA PHE A 188 20.79 7.81 1.29
C PHE A 188 21.43 9.06 0.70
N GLY A 189 22.14 9.85 1.51
CA GLY A 189 22.89 11.02 1.04
C GLY A 189 24.01 10.65 0.07
N GLU A 190 24.83 9.66 0.42
CA GLU A 190 25.89 9.13 -0.44
C GLU A 190 25.35 8.57 -1.76
N LEU A 191 24.21 7.83 -1.70
CA LEU A 191 23.54 7.32 -2.91
C LEU A 191 22.97 8.48 -3.75
N ALA A 192 22.34 9.48 -3.14
CA ALA A 192 21.80 10.64 -3.82
C ALA A 192 22.91 11.42 -4.56
N GLN A 193 24.06 11.61 -3.91
CA GLN A 193 25.23 12.24 -4.53
C GLN A 193 25.74 11.44 -5.74
N SER A 194 25.85 10.11 -5.60
CA SER A 194 26.27 9.22 -6.69
C SER A 194 25.31 9.23 -7.87
N LEU A 195 23.98 9.32 -7.62
CA LEU A 195 22.96 9.44 -8.67
C LEU A 195 23.11 10.77 -9.42
N PHE A 196 23.32 11.86 -8.69
CA PHE A 196 23.50 13.18 -9.30
C PHE A 196 24.77 13.23 -10.17
N GLU A 197 25.88 12.69 -9.70
CA GLU A 197 27.14 12.59 -10.44
C GLU A 197 26.99 11.74 -11.73
N ALA A 198 26.06 10.78 -11.72
CA ALA A 198 25.71 9.98 -12.89
C ALA A 198 24.67 10.66 -13.82
N GLY A 199 24.27 11.91 -13.54
CA GLY A 199 23.33 12.68 -14.37
C GLY A 199 21.85 12.48 -14.03
N TYR A 200 21.51 11.86 -12.90
CA TYR A 200 20.14 11.65 -12.46
C TYR A 200 19.80 12.57 -11.28
N THR A 201 18.74 13.37 -11.38
CA THR A 201 18.27 14.18 -10.25
C THR A 201 17.60 13.32 -9.18
N PRO A 202 18.09 13.25 -7.93
CA PRO A 202 17.42 12.52 -6.88
C PRO A 202 16.21 13.30 -6.36
N LEU A 203 15.01 12.68 -6.34
CA LEU A 203 13.79 13.22 -5.75
C LEU A 203 13.49 12.48 -4.44
N LEU A 204 13.47 13.21 -3.34
CA LEU A 204 13.23 12.67 -2.00
C LEU A 204 11.75 12.73 -1.66
N LEU A 205 11.08 11.58 -1.60
CA LEU A 205 9.69 11.46 -1.21
C LEU A 205 9.56 11.17 0.29
N GLY A 206 8.58 11.79 0.92
CA GLY A 206 8.28 11.55 2.33
C GLY A 206 7.07 12.35 2.81
N LYS A 207 6.58 12.02 3.99
CA LYS A 207 5.56 12.78 4.71
C LYS A 207 6.24 13.84 5.60
N GLU A 208 5.50 14.83 6.05
CA GLU A 208 6.00 15.87 6.98
C GLU A 208 6.76 15.30 8.19
N ALA A 209 6.31 14.16 8.73
CA ALA A 209 6.98 13.48 9.84
C ALA A 209 8.41 12.97 9.51
N GLU A 210 8.80 12.96 8.24
CA GLU A 210 10.10 12.49 7.74
C GLU A 210 11.02 13.66 7.34
N GLN A 211 10.58 14.91 7.59
CA GLN A 211 11.32 16.12 7.21
C GLN A 211 12.76 16.15 7.77
N ASP A 212 12.95 15.74 9.03
CA ASP A 212 14.27 15.74 9.66
C ASP A 212 15.27 14.79 9.00
N VAL A 213 14.78 13.60 8.59
CA VAL A 213 15.60 12.61 7.88
C VAL A 213 15.97 13.15 6.49
N ILE A 214 15.00 13.72 5.79
CA ILE A 214 15.20 14.28 4.45
C ILE A 214 16.12 15.48 4.49
N ALA A 215 16.02 16.36 5.49
CA ALA A 215 16.94 17.49 5.68
C ALA A 215 18.40 17.04 5.84
N LYS A 216 18.64 15.94 6.57
CA LYS A 216 19.98 15.35 6.71
C LYS A 216 20.53 14.83 5.38
N ILE A 217 19.66 14.25 4.54
CA ILE A 217 20.04 13.76 3.21
C ILE A 217 20.40 14.93 2.29
N VAL A 218 19.56 15.99 2.25
CA VAL A 218 19.82 17.20 1.45
C VAL A 218 21.10 17.89 1.88
N ALA A 219 21.43 17.90 3.17
CA ALA A 219 22.70 18.48 3.64
C ALA A 219 23.94 17.75 3.09
N LEU A 220 23.82 16.45 2.79
CA LEU A 220 24.89 15.63 2.20
C LEU A 220 24.87 15.62 0.67
N ALA A 221 23.69 15.81 0.06
CA ALA A 221 23.48 15.85 -1.38
C ALA A 221 22.61 17.07 -1.75
N PRO A 222 23.17 18.29 -1.81
CA PRO A 222 22.41 19.52 -2.01
C PRO A 222 21.65 19.59 -3.35
N ALA A 223 22.06 18.80 -4.34
CA ALA A 223 21.37 18.68 -5.63
C ALA A 223 20.09 17.85 -5.57
N ALA A 224 19.84 17.12 -4.47
CA ALA A 224 18.62 16.34 -4.30
C ALA A 224 17.42 17.28 -4.04
N ARG A 225 16.31 17.04 -4.77
CA ARG A 225 15.08 17.81 -4.58
C ARG A 225 14.24 17.23 -3.44
N ASN A 226 13.91 18.06 -2.48
CA ASN A 226 13.02 17.70 -1.37
C ASN A 226 11.55 17.85 -1.77
N LEU A 227 10.84 16.73 -1.90
CA LEU A 227 9.39 16.65 -2.14
C LEU A 227 8.60 16.20 -0.90
N CYS A 228 9.20 16.28 0.29
CA CYS A 228 8.56 15.90 1.56
C CYS A 228 7.28 16.70 1.80
N GLY A 229 6.16 16.00 2.04
CA GLY A 229 4.84 16.61 2.25
C GLY A 229 4.24 17.29 1.01
N ARG A 230 4.86 17.18 -0.16
CA ARG A 230 4.46 17.88 -1.39
C ARG A 230 3.81 16.98 -2.45
N THR A 231 3.62 15.71 -2.16
CA THR A 231 3.07 14.73 -3.11
C THR A 231 1.92 13.96 -2.52
N ASP A 232 0.88 13.76 -3.31
CA ASP A 232 -0.18 12.80 -3.05
C ASP A 232 0.10 11.45 -3.75
N PHE A 233 -0.78 10.46 -3.59
CA PHE A 233 -0.59 9.13 -4.19
C PHE A 233 -0.61 9.15 -5.72
N ALA A 234 -1.40 10.02 -6.33
CA ALA A 234 -1.48 10.15 -7.77
C ALA A 234 -0.21 10.76 -8.36
N GLN A 235 0.32 11.79 -7.71
CA GLN A 235 1.58 12.41 -8.08
C GLN A 235 2.77 11.46 -7.88
N ILE A 236 2.78 10.65 -6.79
CA ILE A 236 3.80 9.61 -6.60
C ILE A 236 3.74 8.59 -7.75
N ALA A 237 2.54 8.14 -8.15
CA ALA A 237 2.40 7.22 -9.27
C ALA A 237 2.86 7.81 -10.60
N ALA A 238 2.52 9.07 -10.87
CA ALA A 238 2.96 9.79 -12.07
C ALA A 238 4.49 9.99 -12.10
N LEU A 239 5.09 10.42 -10.99
CA LEU A 239 6.55 10.54 -10.83
C LEU A 239 7.23 9.17 -11.03
N ALA A 240 6.65 8.10 -10.50
CA ALA A 240 7.23 6.76 -10.62
C ALA A 240 7.29 6.25 -12.06
N ARG A 241 6.28 6.56 -12.89
CA ARG A 241 6.29 6.19 -14.32
C ARG A 241 7.38 6.86 -15.13
N GLY A 242 7.78 8.08 -14.75
CA GLY A 242 8.86 8.81 -15.41
C GLY A 242 10.23 8.61 -14.77
N ALA A 243 10.32 7.95 -13.63
CA ALA A 243 11.57 7.73 -12.93
C ALA A 243 12.37 6.58 -13.56
N VAL A 244 13.69 6.73 -13.65
CA VAL A 244 14.59 5.67 -14.12
C VAL A 244 14.75 4.54 -13.09
N ALA A 245 14.60 4.86 -11.80
CA ALA A 245 14.61 3.89 -10.70
C ALA A 245 13.97 4.50 -9.44
N ALA A 246 13.59 3.64 -8.51
CA ALA A 246 13.19 4.02 -7.16
C ALA A 246 13.89 3.15 -6.11
N ILE A 247 14.38 3.78 -5.05
CA ILE A 247 15.06 3.11 -3.95
C ILE A 247 14.44 3.57 -2.64
N GLY A 248 14.11 2.64 -1.76
CA GLY A 248 13.54 2.99 -0.46
C GLY A 248 13.45 1.86 0.52
N ASN A 249 13.16 2.20 1.76
CA ASN A 249 12.88 1.24 2.81
C ASN A 249 11.54 0.51 2.55
N ASP A 250 11.31 -0.63 3.20
CA ASP A 250 10.01 -1.34 3.22
C ASP A 250 8.90 -0.42 3.75
N THR A 251 8.22 0.27 2.83
CA THR A 251 7.16 1.26 3.12
C THR A 251 6.05 1.27 2.08
N GLY A 252 4.89 1.79 2.48
CA GLY A 252 3.74 1.85 1.58
C GLY A 252 3.97 2.52 0.23
N PRO A 253 4.67 3.66 0.12
CA PRO A 253 4.98 4.29 -1.17
C PRO A 253 5.75 3.38 -2.13
N MET A 254 6.64 2.51 -1.65
CA MET A 254 7.38 1.57 -2.49
C MET A 254 6.47 0.56 -3.19
N HIS A 255 5.36 0.13 -2.55
CA HIS A 255 4.34 -0.70 -3.20
C HIS A 255 3.63 0.04 -4.33
N LEU A 256 3.29 1.32 -4.11
CA LEU A 256 2.66 2.15 -5.12
C LEU A 256 3.59 2.35 -6.33
N ILE A 257 4.85 2.67 -6.07
CA ILE A 257 5.90 2.88 -7.09
C ILE A 257 6.13 1.60 -7.88
N ALA A 258 6.37 0.47 -7.23
CA ALA A 258 6.59 -0.83 -7.89
C ALA A 258 5.42 -1.24 -8.79
N ALA A 259 4.18 -0.99 -8.35
CA ALA A 259 2.97 -1.31 -9.10
C ALA A 259 2.77 -0.46 -10.37
N THR A 260 3.50 0.66 -10.53
CA THR A 260 3.50 1.46 -11.77
C THR A 260 4.45 0.91 -12.84
N GLY A 261 5.25 -0.12 -12.53
CA GLY A 261 6.27 -0.68 -13.40
C GLY A 261 7.65 -0.02 -13.28
N CYS A 262 7.82 0.96 -12.40
CA CYS A 262 9.12 1.58 -12.11
C CYS A 262 10.11 0.53 -11.60
N PRO A 263 11.35 0.46 -12.12
CA PRO A 263 12.43 -0.34 -11.53
C PRO A 263 12.64 0.06 -10.07
N THR A 264 12.45 -0.87 -9.15
CA THR A 264 12.32 -0.56 -7.72
C THR A 264 13.23 -1.44 -6.88
N THR A 265 14.12 -0.84 -6.08
CA THR A 265 14.93 -1.54 -5.09
C THR A 265 14.38 -1.26 -3.69
N VAL A 266 13.99 -2.30 -2.97
CA VAL A 266 13.39 -2.20 -1.63
C VAL A 266 14.30 -2.80 -0.58
N LEU A 267 14.56 -2.03 0.48
CA LEU A 267 15.49 -2.37 1.53
C LEU A 267 14.72 -2.94 2.73
N PHE A 268 15.00 -4.20 3.06
CA PHE A 268 14.37 -4.94 4.16
C PHE A 268 15.36 -5.22 5.29
N SER A 269 14.94 -4.95 6.53
CA SER A 269 15.58 -5.53 7.73
C SER A 269 14.86 -6.81 8.15
N ASP A 270 15.41 -7.52 9.14
CA ASP A 270 14.75 -8.72 9.71
C ASP A 270 13.46 -8.39 10.49
N ASP A 271 13.14 -7.10 10.73
CA ASP A 271 11.86 -6.67 11.32
C ASP A 271 10.64 -6.84 10.39
N SER A 272 10.85 -7.15 9.12
CA SER A 272 9.79 -7.51 8.18
C SER A 272 10.24 -8.60 7.23
N ASP A 273 9.28 -9.45 6.86
CA ASP A 273 9.52 -10.55 5.96
C ASP A 273 9.06 -10.20 4.54
N PRO A 274 9.98 -10.10 3.56
CA PRO A 274 9.61 -9.82 2.18
C PRO A 274 8.74 -10.92 1.56
N ASP A 275 8.87 -12.17 1.99
CA ASP A 275 8.04 -13.27 1.49
C ASP A 275 6.55 -13.07 1.82
N LEU A 276 6.24 -12.29 2.87
CA LEU A 276 4.87 -11.99 3.29
C LEU A 276 4.35 -10.66 2.73
N THR A 277 5.23 -9.68 2.52
CA THR A 277 4.81 -8.28 2.34
C THR A 277 5.57 -7.51 1.28
N ALA A 278 6.46 -8.10 0.49
CA ALA A 278 7.21 -7.34 -0.51
C ALA A 278 6.28 -6.64 -1.53
N PRO A 279 6.67 -5.45 -2.02
CA PRO A 279 6.03 -4.86 -3.18
C PRO A 279 6.02 -5.79 -4.39
N VAL A 280 4.94 -5.72 -5.17
CA VAL A 280 4.78 -6.50 -6.41
C VAL A 280 4.81 -5.57 -7.60
N GLY A 281 5.69 -5.84 -8.56
CA GLY A 281 5.88 -5.05 -9.78
C GLY A 281 6.66 -5.86 -10.83
N GLN A 282 6.90 -5.26 -12.00
CA GLN A 282 7.62 -5.91 -13.11
C GLN A 282 9.13 -6.03 -12.84
N ALA A 283 9.71 -5.06 -12.15
CA ALA A 283 11.15 -4.98 -11.87
C ALA A 283 11.37 -4.57 -10.40
N VAL A 284 11.25 -5.54 -9.49
CA VAL A 284 11.46 -5.33 -8.06
C VAL A 284 12.67 -6.12 -7.60
N THR A 285 13.64 -5.43 -7.02
CA THR A 285 14.82 -6.01 -6.37
C THR A 285 14.67 -5.85 -4.87
N ILE A 286 14.86 -6.92 -4.12
CA ILE A 286 14.86 -6.92 -2.66
C ILE A 286 16.30 -7.08 -2.16
N LEU A 287 16.74 -6.13 -1.34
CA LEU A 287 17.98 -6.25 -0.58
C LEU A 287 17.64 -6.40 0.90
N ARG A 288 18.11 -7.48 1.52
CA ARG A 288 17.81 -7.78 2.93
C ARG A 288 19.08 -7.89 3.76
N ARG A 289 19.07 -7.29 4.94
CA ARG A 289 20.10 -7.42 5.99
C ARG A 289 19.42 -7.47 7.34
N PRO A 290 19.98 -8.16 8.34
CA PRO A 290 19.46 -8.12 9.70
C PRO A 290 19.30 -6.68 10.21
N HIS A 291 20.30 -5.85 9.97
CA HIS A 291 20.27 -4.41 10.24
C HIS A 291 20.60 -3.64 8.97
N LEU A 292 19.77 -2.67 8.60
CA LEU A 292 20.00 -1.88 7.38
C LEU A 292 21.27 -1.00 7.47
N GLY A 293 21.78 -0.74 8.67
CA GLY A 293 23.09 -0.13 8.85
C GLY A 293 24.27 -0.94 8.30
N ASP A 294 24.08 -2.25 8.11
CA ASP A 294 25.10 -3.16 7.57
C ASP A 294 25.02 -3.30 6.02
N LEU A 295 24.04 -2.66 5.40
CA LEU A 295 23.87 -2.68 3.94
C LEU A 295 24.68 -1.52 3.31
N PRO A 296 25.81 -1.79 2.64
CA PRO A 296 26.67 -0.74 2.11
C PRO A 296 26.05 -0.07 0.87
N VAL A 297 26.33 1.22 0.68
CA VAL A 297 25.86 2.02 -0.47
C VAL A 297 26.30 1.40 -1.81
N ALA A 298 27.50 0.85 -1.87
CA ALA A 298 28.01 0.22 -3.07
C ALA A 298 27.17 -0.96 -3.55
N GLU A 299 26.61 -1.75 -2.62
CA GLU A 299 25.73 -2.88 -2.95
C GLU A 299 24.37 -2.38 -3.47
N VAL A 300 23.78 -1.38 -2.80
CA VAL A 300 22.52 -0.76 -3.28
C VAL A 300 22.72 -0.16 -4.66
N ARG A 301 23.80 0.58 -4.86
CA ARG A 301 24.17 1.15 -6.16
C ARG A 301 24.36 0.06 -7.23
N GLY A 302 25.06 -1.02 -6.90
CA GLY A 302 25.29 -2.16 -7.81
C GLY A 302 24.02 -2.91 -8.21
N SER A 303 22.96 -2.82 -7.44
CA SER A 303 21.65 -3.39 -7.75
C SER A 303 20.84 -2.57 -8.77
N LEU A 304 21.26 -1.34 -9.06
CA LEU A 304 20.58 -0.47 -9.99
C LEU A 304 21.13 -0.68 -11.41
N THR A 305 20.24 -0.97 -12.35
CA THR A 305 20.61 -1.14 -13.78
C THR A 305 21.28 0.09 -14.37
N LEU A 306 21.08 1.26 -13.76
CA LEU A 306 21.67 2.54 -14.15
C LEU A 306 23.21 2.57 -14.11
N PHE A 307 23.84 1.71 -13.32
CA PHE A 307 25.27 1.65 -13.10
C PHE A 307 25.90 0.37 -13.66
N GLN A 308 25.15 -0.42 -14.42
CA GLN A 308 25.61 -1.72 -15.00
C GLN A 308 26.10 -1.58 -16.45
N SER A 309 26.68 -0.43 -16.81
CA SER A 309 27.29 -0.20 -18.11
C SER A 309 28.74 -0.67 -18.18
#